data_8129fc605f5115792dd1b7100fa9afd1
#
_entry.id   8129fc605f5115792dd1b7100fa9afd1
#
_cell.length_a   1.000
_cell.length_b   1.000
_cell.length_c   1.000
_cell.angle_alpha   90.00
_cell.angle_beta   90.00
_cell.angle_gamma   90.00
#
_symmetry.space_group_name_H-M   'P 1'
#
loop_
_entity.id
_entity.type
_entity.pdbx_description
1 polymer ?
#
loop_
_entity_poly.entity_id
_entity_poly.type
_entity_poly.pdbx_seq_one_letter_code
_entity_poly.pdbx_strand_id
1 'polypeptide(L)'
;MNALAKILEWPIEPTDLLGLALWDAADIARATGGVAFGDFQVSGVEIDSRDVVPGDLFFALKGESMDGHRFVDMAFARGATAVVVDRPVDGPHVLVKDTSTALELLAKAARNRVDATVIGVTGSVGKTGVKEAIFAALDRSSRGKAHRSVKSYNNHVGVPLSLARMSARSRFGVFEMGMNHAGEIRALTAQVRPHVAVITAIAPAHIENLGSLEGIADAKAEIFEGLEPGGVAIIPADSPQFDRLKAAADQRKITVVSFGRAAHANVRLLDAVPAPGGGSLVTADLGRGASAIRWPNRANTGSPIRWPSWPQSARRAETWAPPGLPWPKCRG
;
A
#
# COMPACT_ATOMS: atom_id res chain seq x y z
N MET A 1 -29.15 -22.94 -15.36
CA MET A 1 -27.95 -22.35 -15.97
C MET A 1 -27.15 -21.67 -14.87
N ASN A 2 -25.94 -22.12 -14.63
CA ASN A 2 -25.14 -21.93 -13.43
C ASN A 2 -24.53 -20.53 -13.40
N ALA A 3 -24.66 -19.79 -12.29
CA ALA A 3 -24.10 -18.43 -12.11
C ALA A 3 -22.58 -18.34 -12.33
N LEU A 4 -21.86 -19.46 -12.24
CA LEU A 4 -20.43 -19.59 -12.53
C LEU A 4 -20.10 -19.47 -14.04
N ALA A 5 -21.02 -19.80 -14.94
CA ALA A 5 -20.80 -19.71 -16.39
C ALA A 5 -20.80 -18.24 -16.87
N LYS A 6 -21.54 -17.35 -16.21
CA LYS A 6 -21.57 -15.92 -16.56
C LYS A 6 -20.30 -15.13 -16.16
N ILE A 7 -19.46 -15.70 -15.30
CA ILE A 7 -18.19 -15.07 -14.88
C ILE A 7 -17.07 -15.28 -15.92
N LEU A 8 -17.23 -16.29 -16.79
CA LEU A 8 -16.21 -16.65 -17.79
C LEU A 8 -16.42 -16.01 -19.17
N GLU A 9 -17.55 -15.34 -19.41
CA GLU A 9 -17.91 -14.75 -20.72
C GLU A 9 -17.75 -13.22 -20.80
N TRP A 10 -16.91 -12.60 -19.95
CA TRP A 10 -16.61 -11.18 -20.10
C TRP A 10 -15.51 -11.03 -21.15
N PRO A 11 -15.78 -10.34 -22.28
CA PRO A 11 -14.74 -10.10 -23.27
C PRO A 11 -13.63 -9.28 -22.59
N ILE A 12 -12.42 -9.83 -22.56
CA ILE A 12 -11.20 -9.07 -22.29
C ILE A 12 -10.98 -8.27 -23.57
N GLU A 13 -11.35 -6.99 -23.57
CA GLU A 13 -10.90 -6.07 -24.59
C GLU A 13 -9.40 -5.79 -24.31
N PRO A 14 -8.48 -6.34 -25.13
CA PRO A 14 -7.03 -6.14 -24.94
C PRO A 14 -6.60 -4.67 -25.14
N THR A 15 -7.48 -3.84 -25.70
CA THR A 15 -7.22 -2.44 -26.07
C THR A 15 -7.26 -1.46 -24.91
N ASP A 16 -7.69 -1.88 -23.72
CA ASP A 16 -7.86 -0.96 -22.58
C ASP A 16 -6.58 -0.75 -21.74
N LEU A 17 -5.48 -1.45 -22.02
CA LEU A 17 -4.23 -1.37 -21.25
C LEU A 17 -3.09 -0.63 -21.96
N LEU A 18 -3.22 -0.38 -23.27
CA LEU A 18 -2.20 0.31 -24.07
C LEU A 18 -2.77 1.65 -24.53
N GLY A 19 -2.37 2.75 -23.88
CA GLY A 19 -2.50 4.07 -24.45
C GLY A 19 -3.33 5.11 -23.71
N LEU A 20 -3.75 4.89 -22.47
CA LEU A 20 -4.38 5.97 -21.70
C LEU A 20 -3.33 6.70 -20.87
N ALA A 21 -3.22 7.99 -21.15
CA ALA A 21 -2.40 8.89 -20.35
C ALA A 21 -2.78 8.80 -18.87
N LEU A 22 -1.76 8.71 -18.03
CA LEU A 22 -1.93 8.86 -16.58
C LEU A 22 -2.30 10.31 -16.26
N TRP A 23 -1.61 11.26 -16.92
CA TRP A 23 -1.83 12.68 -16.82
C TRP A 23 -1.57 13.36 -18.17
N ASP A 24 -2.24 14.47 -18.44
CA ASP A 24 -1.88 15.40 -19.48
C ASP A 24 -1.28 16.71 -18.91
N ALA A 25 -0.70 17.52 -19.77
CA ALA A 25 -0.04 18.77 -19.39
C ALA A 25 -0.98 19.74 -18.66
N ALA A 26 -2.22 19.85 -19.12
CA ALA A 26 -3.23 20.75 -18.56
C ALA A 26 -3.67 20.27 -17.16
N ASP A 27 -3.87 18.98 -16.97
CA ASP A 27 -4.24 18.39 -15.68
C ASP A 27 -3.12 18.54 -14.65
N ILE A 28 -1.86 18.34 -15.06
CA ILE A 28 -0.71 18.54 -14.17
C ILE A 28 -0.61 20.02 -13.77
N ALA A 29 -0.67 20.94 -14.73
CA ALA A 29 -0.60 22.37 -14.45
C ALA A 29 -1.74 22.83 -13.50
N ARG A 30 -2.97 22.37 -13.75
CA ARG A 30 -4.14 22.65 -12.90
C ARG A 30 -3.97 22.09 -11.50
N ALA A 31 -3.51 20.84 -11.38
CA ALA A 31 -3.33 20.16 -10.11
C ALA A 31 -2.24 20.82 -9.25
N THR A 32 -1.13 21.21 -9.86
CA THR A 32 0.06 21.75 -9.19
C THR A 32 0.02 23.27 -9.02
N GLY A 33 -0.90 23.97 -9.70
CA GLY A 33 -0.92 25.42 -9.78
C GLY A 33 0.24 26.00 -10.61
N GLY A 34 0.85 25.17 -11.46
CA GLY A 34 1.96 25.51 -12.35
C GLY A 34 1.52 25.99 -13.73
N VAL A 35 2.51 26.22 -14.58
CA VAL A 35 2.34 26.59 -15.99
C VAL A 35 2.99 25.51 -16.85
N ALA A 36 2.21 24.91 -17.75
CA ALA A 36 2.73 23.93 -18.70
C ALA A 36 3.36 24.60 -19.92
N PHE A 37 4.51 24.09 -20.35
CA PHE A 37 5.23 24.45 -21.57
C PHE A 37 5.30 23.23 -22.47
N GLY A 38 4.53 23.24 -23.54
CA GLY A 38 4.32 22.13 -24.46
C GLY A 38 3.00 21.38 -24.17
N ASP A 39 2.54 20.64 -25.19
CA ASP A 39 1.41 19.71 -25.07
C ASP A 39 1.97 18.29 -25.01
N PHE A 40 1.64 17.56 -23.94
CA PHE A 40 2.16 16.22 -23.68
C PHE A 40 1.22 15.40 -22.82
N GLN A 41 1.39 14.10 -22.93
CA GLN A 41 0.73 13.10 -22.09
C GLN A 41 1.78 12.18 -21.48
N VAL A 42 1.61 11.80 -20.22
CA VAL A 42 2.55 10.94 -19.50
C VAL A 42 1.86 9.69 -19.00
N SER A 43 2.60 8.57 -18.97
CA SER A 43 2.12 7.26 -18.53
C SER A 43 2.61 6.87 -17.14
N GLY A 44 3.58 7.60 -16.58
CA GLY A 44 4.15 7.38 -15.27
C GLY A 44 4.64 8.66 -14.62
N VAL A 45 5.07 8.57 -13.37
CA VAL A 45 5.67 9.67 -12.59
C VAL A 45 6.91 9.12 -11.89
N GLU A 46 8.05 9.83 -11.98
CA GLU A 46 9.31 9.40 -11.38
C GLU A 46 10.04 10.58 -10.73
N ILE A 47 10.82 10.29 -9.69
CA ILE A 47 11.66 11.26 -8.97
C ILE A 47 13.15 10.90 -9.03
N ASP A 48 13.48 9.68 -9.42
CA ASP A 48 14.85 9.22 -9.61
C ASP A 48 15.14 9.11 -11.10
N SER A 49 16.03 9.97 -11.61
CA SER A 49 16.38 9.99 -13.04
C SER A 49 16.94 8.66 -13.56
N ARG A 50 17.43 7.79 -12.66
CA ARG A 50 17.95 6.45 -13.01
C ARG A 50 16.85 5.43 -13.27
N ASP A 51 15.66 5.64 -12.69
CA ASP A 51 14.50 4.77 -12.80
C ASP A 51 13.49 5.26 -13.87
N VAL A 52 13.74 6.42 -14.49
CA VAL A 52 12.90 6.97 -15.57
C VAL A 52 12.84 6.01 -16.75
N VAL A 53 11.63 5.80 -17.25
CA VAL A 53 11.34 5.05 -18.47
C VAL A 53 10.60 5.93 -19.50
N PRO A 54 10.58 5.56 -20.80
CA PRO A 54 9.85 6.32 -21.81
C PRO A 54 8.38 6.52 -21.44
N GLY A 55 7.92 7.77 -21.52
CA GLY A 55 6.56 8.14 -21.16
C GLY A 55 6.40 8.75 -19.77
N ASP A 56 7.44 8.77 -18.93
CA ASP A 56 7.37 9.31 -17.58
C ASP A 56 7.36 10.83 -17.52
N LEU A 57 6.73 11.34 -16.45
CA LEU A 57 6.92 12.69 -15.91
C LEU A 57 7.98 12.64 -14.81
N PHE A 58 9.08 13.34 -14.99
CA PHE A 58 10.14 13.42 -13.99
C PHE A 58 9.97 14.65 -13.09
N PHE A 59 9.94 14.47 -11.77
CA PHE A 59 9.97 15.58 -10.81
C PHE A 59 11.41 15.89 -10.38
N ALA A 60 11.88 17.09 -10.68
CA ALA A 60 13.19 17.59 -10.26
C ALA A 60 13.12 18.09 -8.79
N LEU A 61 13.06 17.16 -7.83
CA LEU A 61 12.94 17.50 -6.40
C LEU A 61 14.24 18.09 -5.89
N LYS A 62 14.15 19.06 -4.97
CA LYS A 62 15.27 19.55 -4.17
C LYS A 62 15.37 18.73 -2.88
N GLY A 63 16.42 17.93 -2.75
CA GLY A 63 16.78 17.28 -1.49
C GLY A 63 17.74 18.13 -0.65
N GLU A 64 18.01 17.69 0.56
CA GLU A 64 18.96 18.36 1.47
C GLU A 64 20.37 18.47 0.91
N SER A 65 20.83 17.45 0.20
CA SER A 65 22.20 17.37 -0.34
C SER A 65 22.27 17.48 -1.86
N MET A 66 21.15 17.41 -2.58
CA MET A 66 21.16 17.34 -4.03
C MET A 66 19.94 18.00 -4.65
N ASP A 67 20.17 18.79 -5.72
CA ASP A 67 19.14 19.40 -6.54
C ASP A 67 18.83 18.52 -7.76
N GLY A 68 17.60 18.03 -7.84
CA GLY A 68 17.09 17.16 -8.91
C GLY A 68 17.16 17.79 -10.31
N HIS A 69 17.20 19.13 -10.41
CA HIS A 69 17.33 19.82 -11.70
C HIS A 69 18.64 19.48 -12.46
N ARG A 70 19.68 19.07 -11.75
CA ARG A 70 20.94 18.59 -12.36
C ARG A 70 20.75 17.32 -13.20
N PHE A 71 19.63 16.65 -13.05
CA PHE A 71 19.34 15.37 -13.72
C PHE A 71 18.26 15.49 -14.79
N VAL A 72 17.82 16.71 -15.13
CA VAL A 72 16.76 16.93 -16.13
C VAL A 72 17.21 16.39 -17.50
N ASP A 73 18.43 16.72 -17.93
CA ASP A 73 18.97 16.23 -19.21
C ASP A 73 19.06 14.69 -19.23
N MET A 74 19.46 14.09 -18.11
CA MET A 74 19.48 12.63 -17.98
C MET A 74 18.08 12.03 -18.04
N ALA A 75 17.10 12.66 -17.42
CA ALA A 75 15.71 12.20 -17.46
C ALA A 75 15.17 12.22 -18.88
N PHE A 76 15.41 13.29 -19.65
CA PHE A 76 15.05 13.35 -21.07
C PHE A 76 15.80 12.32 -21.91
N ALA A 77 17.11 12.15 -21.67
CA ALA A 77 17.91 11.14 -22.37
C ALA A 77 17.40 9.71 -22.11
N ARG A 78 16.73 9.45 -20.99
CA ARG A 78 16.11 8.17 -20.66
C ARG A 78 14.65 8.05 -21.13
N GLY A 79 14.10 9.10 -21.72
CA GLY A 79 12.79 9.09 -22.34
C GLY A 79 11.67 9.72 -21.49
N ALA A 80 12.00 10.53 -20.48
CA ALA A 80 10.98 11.36 -19.85
C ALA A 80 10.26 12.20 -20.92
N THR A 81 8.94 12.15 -20.91
CA THR A 81 8.13 12.96 -21.85
C THR A 81 8.13 14.41 -21.43
N ALA A 82 8.12 14.69 -20.14
CA ALA A 82 8.15 16.03 -19.57
C ALA A 82 8.75 16.02 -18.17
N VAL A 83 9.06 17.20 -17.65
CA VAL A 83 9.60 17.37 -16.30
C VAL A 83 8.80 18.40 -15.51
N VAL A 84 8.77 18.28 -14.17
CA VAL A 84 8.27 19.32 -13.26
C VAL A 84 9.46 19.99 -12.59
N VAL A 85 9.55 21.29 -12.73
CA VAL A 85 10.72 22.12 -12.37
C VAL A 85 10.30 23.43 -11.70
N ASP A 86 11.21 24.05 -10.92
CA ASP A 86 10.96 25.36 -10.31
C ASP A 86 11.67 26.52 -11.06
N ARG A 87 12.33 26.22 -12.15
CA ARG A 87 12.97 27.18 -13.07
C ARG A 87 12.88 26.67 -14.50
N PRO A 88 12.84 27.56 -15.50
CA PRO A 88 12.72 27.17 -16.90
C PRO A 88 13.85 26.23 -17.33
N VAL A 89 13.50 25.24 -18.16
CA VAL A 89 14.42 24.31 -18.81
C VAL A 89 14.05 24.14 -20.28
N ASP A 90 14.96 23.61 -21.07
CA ASP A 90 14.67 23.24 -22.45
C ASP A 90 13.80 21.97 -22.49
N GLY A 91 12.82 21.93 -23.41
CA GLY A 91 11.91 20.78 -23.58
C GLY A 91 10.56 20.94 -22.83
N PRO A 92 9.67 19.93 -22.96
CA PRO A 92 8.35 19.97 -22.34
C PRO A 92 8.45 19.94 -20.80
N HIS A 93 7.82 20.92 -20.15
CA HIS A 93 7.88 20.99 -18.69
C HIS A 93 6.65 21.69 -18.07
N VAL A 94 6.45 21.46 -16.79
CA VAL A 94 5.57 22.25 -15.93
C VAL A 94 6.41 23.04 -14.95
N LEU A 95 6.32 24.37 -15.04
CA LEU A 95 7.00 25.29 -14.15
C LEU A 95 6.13 25.53 -12.92
N VAL A 96 6.66 25.25 -11.74
CA VAL A 96 6.00 25.38 -10.45
C VAL A 96 6.82 26.25 -9.50
N LYS A 97 6.23 26.68 -8.39
CA LYS A 97 6.96 27.43 -7.37
C LYS A 97 7.90 26.56 -6.53
N ASP A 98 7.47 25.33 -6.24
CA ASP A 98 8.20 24.33 -5.45
C ASP A 98 7.80 22.94 -5.92
N THR A 99 8.78 22.13 -6.28
CA THR A 99 8.56 20.81 -6.87
C THR A 99 8.06 19.77 -5.86
N SER A 100 8.42 19.90 -4.58
CA SER A 100 7.95 19.00 -3.53
C SER A 100 6.47 19.24 -3.23
N THR A 101 6.09 20.49 -3.06
CA THR A 101 4.68 20.90 -2.93
C THR A 101 3.86 20.49 -4.17
N ALA A 102 4.42 20.63 -5.36
CA ALA A 102 3.75 20.22 -6.61
C ALA A 102 3.48 18.71 -6.63
N LEU A 103 4.41 17.88 -6.15
CA LEU A 103 4.21 16.44 -6.04
C LEU A 103 3.07 16.09 -5.07
N GLU A 104 3.01 16.76 -3.91
CA GLU A 104 1.91 16.58 -2.95
C GLU A 104 0.55 17.01 -3.52
N LEU A 105 0.51 18.12 -4.25
CA LEU A 105 -0.70 18.61 -4.92
C LEU A 105 -1.16 17.64 -6.02
N LEU A 106 -0.24 17.11 -6.82
CA LEU A 106 -0.55 16.11 -7.84
C LEU A 106 -1.07 14.81 -7.20
N ALA A 107 -0.46 14.38 -6.08
CA ALA A 107 -0.91 13.25 -5.30
C ALA A 107 -2.33 13.44 -4.76
N LYS A 108 -2.64 14.64 -4.24
CA LYS A 108 -3.98 15.00 -3.78
C LYS A 108 -4.99 14.98 -4.94
N ALA A 109 -4.61 15.49 -6.10
CA ALA A 109 -5.45 15.44 -7.29
C ALA A 109 -5.68 13.99 -7.74
N ALA A 110 -4.65 13.15 -7.73
CA ALA A 110 -4.75 11.71 -8.01
C ALA A 110 -5.76 11.02 -7.08
N ARG A 111 -5.64 11.28 -5.77
CA ARG A 111 -6.53 10.69 -4.76
C ARG A 111 -7.99 11.17 -4.92
N ASN A 112 -8.18 12.42 -5.33
CA ASN A 112 -9.52 13.01 -5.50
C ASN A 112 -10.23 12.52 -6.75
N ARG A 113 -9.51 12.14 -7.82
CA ARG A 113 -10.12 11.73 -9.09
C ARG A 113 -10.53 10.26 -9.14
N VAL A 114 -10.19 9.46 -8.10
CA VAL A 114 -10.45 8.02 -8.09
C VAL A 114 -11.59 7.67 -7.13
N ASP A 115 -12.50 6.82 -7.61
CA ASP A 115 -13.51 6.14 -6.80
C ASP A 115 -12.99 4.72 -6.47
N ALA A 116 -11.97 4.65 -5.62
CA ALA A 116 -11.30 3.42 -5.26
C ALA A 116 -11.37 3.17 -3.76
N THR A 117 -11.51 1.91 -3.36
CA THR A 117 -11.29 1.51 -1.98
C THR A 117 -9.81 1.56 -1.66
N VAL A 118 -9.41 2.42 -0.73
CA VAL A 118 -8.01 2.66 -0.37
C VAL A 118 -7.69 2.00 0.97
N ILE A 119 -6.60 1.26 1.00
CA ILE A 119 -6.08 0.57 2.18
C ILE A 119 -4.74 1.22 2.57
N GLY A 120 -4.65 1.69 3.81
CA GLY A 120 -3.41 2.17 4.42
C GLY A 120 -2.79 1.08 5.30
N VAL A 121 -1.49 0.87 5.18
CA VAL A 121 -0.77 -0.15 5.94
C VAL A 121 0.39 0.48 6.70
N THR A 122 0.39 0.34 8.03
CA THR A 122 1.53 0.72 8.89
C THR A 122 1.88 -0.41 9.85
N GLY A 123 2.91 -0.22 10.64
CA GLY A 123 3.38 -1.19 11.66
C GLY A 123 4.89 -1.13 11.82
N SER A 124 5.41 -1.72 12.89
CA SER A 124 6.86 -1.78 13.14
C SER A 124 7.54 -2.72 12.15
N VAL A 125 6.95 -3.89 11.88
CA VAL A 125 7.45 -4.92 10.97
C VAL A 125 6.31 -5.46 10.10
N GLY A 126 6.65 -6.01 8.93
CA GLY A 126 5.68 -6.71 8.06
C GLY A 126 4.88 -5.83 7.12
N LYS A 127 5.03 -4.50 7.14
CA LYS A 127 4.28 -3.56 6.28
C LYS A 127 4.31 -3.96 4.80
N THR A 128 5.50 -4.08 4.22
CA THR A 128 5.68 -4.38 2.80
C THR A 128 5.10 -5.74 2.43
N GLY A 129 5.32 -6.77 3.26
CA GLY A 129 4.75 -8.10 3.01
C GLY A 129 3.22 -8.10 3.04
N VAL A 130 2.62 -7.40 4.01
CA VAL A 130 1.15 -7.26 4.11
C VAL A 130 0.60 -6.45 2.94
N LYS A 131 1.24 -5.33 2.57
CA LYS A 131 0.88 -4.52 1.40
C LYS A 131 0.88 -5.37 0.12
N GLU A 132 1.96 -6.12 -0.13
CA GLU A 132 2.06 -6.97 -1.33
C GLU A 132 0.99 -8.06 -1.36
N ALA A 133 0.68 -8.64 -0.23
CA ALA A 133 -0.34 -9.66 -0.11
C ALA A 133 -1.75 -9.14 -0.36
N ILE A 134 -2.10 -8.01 0.24
CA ILE A 134 -3.38 -7.33 0.00
C ILE A 134 -3.48 -6.95 -1.48
N PHE A 135 -2.43 -6.34 -2.02
CA PHE A 135 -2.39 -5.99 -3.45
C PHE A 135 -2.63 -7.21 -4.34
N ALA A 136 -1.90 -8.31 -4.14
CA ALA A 136 -2.03 -9.49 -4.98
C ALA A 136 -3.45 -10.09 -4.95
N ALA A 137 -4.10 -10.07 -3.78
CA ALA A 137 -5.49 -10.54 -3.64
C ALA A 137 -6.49 -9.61 -4.35
N LEU A 138 -6.33 -8.29 -4.17
CA LEU A 138 -7.21 -7.29 -4.76
C LEU A 138 -7.01 -7.16 -6.27
N ASP A 139 -5.77 -7.23 -6.74
CA ASP A 139 -5.44 -7.16 -8.17
C ASP A 139 -6.05 -8.35 -8.93
N ARG A 140 -5.91 -9.56 -8.37
CA ARG A 140 -6.55 -10.75 -8.91
C ARG A 140 -8.08 -10.62 -8.96
N SER A 141 -8.70 -10.12 -7.89
CA SER A 141 -10.16 -9.99 -7.80
C SER A 141 -10.71 -8.88 -8.69
N SER A 142 -9.91 -7.83 -8.94
CA SER A 142 -10.27 -6.68 -9.76
C SER A 142 -9.78 -6.78 -11.22
N ARG A 143 -9.12 -7.89 -11.59
CA ARG A 143 -8.57 -8.10 -12.93
C ARG A 143 -7.58 -7.02 -13.35
N GLY A 144 -6.57 -6.78 -12.50
CA GLY A 144 -5.51 -5.80 -12.77
C GLY A 144 -5.88 -4.35 -12.47
N LYS A 145 -6.96 -4.10 -11.72
CA LYS A 145 -7.40 -2.73 -11.36
C LYS A 145 -7.03 -2.35 -9.93
N ALA A 146 -6.01 -2.97 -9.35
CA ALA A 146 -5.44 -2.54 -8.08
C ALA A 146 -4.15 -1.75 -8.31
N HIS A 147 -3.93 -0.77 -7.44
CA HIS A 147 -2.71 0.03 -7.38
C HIS A 147 -2.05 -0.15 -6.02
N ARG A 148 -0.72 -0.01 -5.95
CA ARG A 148 0.03 -0.04 -4.68
C ARG A 148 1.23 0.89 -4.69
N SER A 149 1.71 1.23 -3.50
CA SER A 149 3.05 1.82 -3.33
C SER A 149 4.11 0.91 -3.92
N VAL A 150 4.98 1.46 -4.76
CA VAL A 150 6.12 0.75 -5.35
C VAL A 150 7.26 0.70 -4.34
N LYS A 151 8.00 -0.41 -4.31
CA LYS A 151 9.11 -0.61 -3.35
C LYS A 151 8.62 -0.38 -1.90
N SER A 152 9.48 0.15 -1.04
CA SER A 152 9.12 0.58 0.33
C SER A 152 8.99 2.10 0.41
N TYR A 153 8.41 2.73 -0.63
CA TYR A 153 8.16 4.17 -0.65
C TYR A 153 7.01 4.53 0.31
N ASN A 154 7.36 4.79 1.58
CA ASN A 154 6.41 4.92 2.67
C ASN A 154 6.58 6.21 3.49
N ASN A 155 7.36 7.18 3.00
CA ASN A 155 7.66 8.46 3.63
C ASN A 155 6.98 9.63 2.91
N HIS A 156 7.29 10.86 3.33
CA HIS A 156 6.73 12.12 2.82
C HIS A 156 6.99 12.40 1.33
N VAL A 157 7.91 11.68 0.69
CA VAL A 157 8.13 11.74 -0.78
C VAL A 157 7.52 10.53 -1.47
N GLY A 158 7.70 9.35 -0.89
CA GLY A 158 7.30 8.09 -1.51
C GLY A 158 5.79 7.87 -1.55
N VAL A 159 5.06 8.34 -0.54
CA VAL A 159 3.58 8.23 -0.52
C VAL A 159 2.94 9.16 -1.56
N PRO A 160 3.29 10.46 -1.65
CA PRO A 160 2.83 11.31 -2.74
C PRO A 160 3.17 10.77 -4.13
N LEU A 161 4.39 10.29 -4.34
CA LEU A 161 4.77 9.66 -5.61
C LEU A 161 3.88 8.46 -5.94
N SER A 162 3.63 7.60 -4.96
CA SER A 162 2.77 6.43 -5.14
C SER A 162 1.33 6.82 -5.48
N LEU A 163 0.80 7.87 -4.85
CA LEU A 163 -0.52 8.42 -5.16
C LEU A 163 -0.57 9.03 -6.57
N ALA A 164 0.43 9.84 -6.95
CA ALA A 164 0.51 10.48 -8.27
C ALA A 164 0.53 9.46 -9.42
N ARG A 165 1.04 8.25 -9.17
CA ARG A 165 1.05 7.11 -10.10
C ARG A 165 -0.28 6.35 -10.18
N MET A 166 -1.25 6.65 -9.31
CA MET A 166 -2.51 5.92 -9.28
C MET A 166 -3.40 6.30 -10.46
N SER A 167 -3.75 5.30 -11.27
CA SER A 167 -4.67 5.48 -12.40
C SER A 167 -6.07 5.85 -11.93
N ALA A 168 -6.74 6.74 -12.64
CA ALA A 168 -8.16 7.08 -12.40
C ALA A 168 -9.10 5.88 -12.50
N ARG A 169 -8.68 4.79 -13.17
CA ARG A 169 -9.44 3.54 -13.31
C ARG A 169 -9.19 2.53 -12.19
N SER A 170 -8.31 2.83 -11.24
CA SER A 170 -8.04 1.94 -10.11
C SER A 170 -9.29 1.75 -9.27
N ARG A 171 -9.60 0.49 -8.95
CA ARG A 171 -10.68 0.12 -8.03
C ARG A 171 -10.20 -0.04 -6.60
N PHE A 172 -8.92 -0.31 -6.44
CA PHE A 172 -8.25 -0.47 -5.15
C PHE A 172 -6.91 0.24 -5.15
N GLY A 173 -6.54 0.80 -3.99
CA GLY A 173 -5.21 1.34 -3.74
C GLY A 173 -4.67 0.80 -2.41
N VAL A 174 -3.40 0.36 -2.37
CA VAL A 174 -2.76 -0.13 -1.15
C VAL A 174 -1.48 0.66 -0.89
N PHE A 175 -1.49 1.46 0.17
CA PHE A 175 -0.40 2.38 0.48
C PHE A 175 0.28 2.02 1.79
N GLU A 176 1.60 1.86 1.73
CA GLU A 176 2.45 1.67 2.90
C GLU A 176 2.80 3.03 3.49
N MET A 177 2.67 3.18 4.82
CA MET A 177 3.04 4.38 5.57
C MET A 177 4.01 4.03 6.69
N GLY A 178 5.19 4.63 6.63
CA GLY A 178 6.25 4.50 7.63
C GLY A 178 6.40 5.77 8.45
N MET A 179 7.17 5.67 9.53
CA MET A 179 7.50 6.82 10.37
C MET A 179 8.81 6.58 11.12
N ASN A 180 9.48 7.66 11.44
CA ASN A 180 10.56 7.76 12.42
C ASN A 180 10.14 8.56 13.66
N HIS A 181 9.22 9.53 13.48
CA HIS A 181 8.74 10.42 14.54
C HIS A 181 7.20 10.45 14.58
N ALA A 182 6.67 10.87 15.72
CA ALA A 182 5.24 11.14 15.86
C ALA A 182 4.81 12.29 14.91
N GLY A 183 3.59 12.20 14.39
CA GLY A 183 3.02 13.14 13.42
C GLY A 183 3.27 12.80 11.96
N GLU A 184 4.27 11.96 11.64
CA GLU A 184 4.57 11.61 10.25
C GLU A 184 3.45 10.76 9.61
N ILE A 185 2.91 9.77 10.33
CA ILE A 185 1.77 8.97 9.82
C ILE A 185 0.52 9.83 9.68
N ARG A 186 0.31 10.79 10.58
CA ARG A 186 -0.81 11.75 10.47
C ARG A 186 -0.75 12.53 9.17
N ALA A 187 0.43 13.05 8.79
CA ALA A 187 0.62 13.77 7.54
C ALA A 187 0.38 12.88 6.32
N LEU A 188 0.87 11.63 6.34
CA LEU A 188 0.71 10.67 5.25
C LEU A 188 -0.74 10.20 5.10
N THR A 189 -1.41 9.88 6.21
CA THR A 189 -2.79 9.38 6.17
C THR A 189 -3.78 10.45 5.72
N ALA A 190 -3.50 11.73 5.99
CA ALA A 190 -4.29 12.85 5.48
C ALA A 190 -4.25 12.96 3.94
N GLN A 191 -3.15 12.52 3.31
CA GLN A 191 -3.04 12.46 1.85
C GLN A 191 -3.69 11.18 1.29
N VAL A 192 -3.44 10.03 1.92
CA VAL A 192 -3.93 8.71 1.48
C VAL A 192 -5.44 8.59 1.66
N ARG A 193 -6.00 9.10 2.75
CA ARG A 193 -7.42 9.00 3.12
C ARG A 193 -7.94 7.57 2.94
N PRO A 194 -7.48 6.61 3.75
CA PRO A 194 -7.84 5.22 3.59
C PRO A 194 -9.28 4.94 4.03
N HIS A 195 -9.91 3.92 3.44
CA HIS A 195 -11.16 3.33 3.91
C HIS A 195 -10.89 2.18 4.89
N VAL A 196 -9.70 1.59 4.79
CA VAL A 196 -9.24 0.53 5.69
C VAL A 196 -7.83 0.87 6.17
N ALA A 197 -7.63 0.92 7.47
CA ALA A 197 -6.32 1.11 8.10
C ALA A 197 -5.85 -0.21 8.72
N VAL A 198 -4.66 -0.66 8.36
CA VAL A 198 -4.06 -1.90 8.87
C VAL A 198 -2.81 -1.57 9.68
N ILE A 199 -2.79 -2.00 10.96
CA ILE A 199 -1.58 -1.99 11.79
C ILE A 199 -1.06 -3.44 11.88
N THR A 200 0.10 -3.71 11.30
CA THR A 200 0.62 -5.07 11.20
C THR A 200 1.16 -5.62 12.52
N ALA A 201 1.98 -4.83 13.20
CA ALA A 201 2.56 -5.18 14.48
C ALA A 201 3.08 -3.94 15.22
N ILE A 202 3.13 -4.00 16.56
CA ILE A 202 3.84 -3.06 17.41
C ILE A 202 5.08 -3.80 17.97
N ALA A 203 6.26 -3.27 17.69
CA ALA A 203 7.53 -3.81 18.15
C ALA A 203 8.53 -2.65 18.39
N PRO A 204 9.62 -2.84 19.14
CA PRO A 204 10.57 -1.78 19.51
C PRO A 204 11.44 -1.33 18.32
N ALA A 205 10.78 -0.80 17.28
CA ALA A 205 11.41 -0.12 16.15
C ALA A 205 11.28 1.38 16.35
N HIS A 206 12.39 2.13 16.16
CA HIS A 206 12.45 3.60 16.36
C HIS A 206 12.15 4.04 17.81
N ILE A 207 12.48 3.18 18.80
CA ILE A 207 12.18 3.44 20.20
C ILE A 207 12.95 4.65 20.74
N GLU A 208 14.14 4.91 20.19
CA GLU A 208 14.94 6.09 20.49
C GLU A 208 14.23 7.41 20.19
N ASN A 209 13.36 7.43 19.18
CA ASN A 209 12.62 8.63 18.77
C ASN A 209 11.24 8.75 19.43
N LEU A 210 10.68 7.65 19.92
CA LEU A 210 9.30 7.56 20.42
C LEU A 210 9.22 7.22 21.90
N GLY A 211 10.34 6.91 22.54
CA GLY A 211 10.52 6.74 23.98
C GLY A 211 10.04 5.39 24.51
N SER A 212 8.94 4.83 23.99
CA SER A 212 8.36 3.59 24.50
C SER A 212 7.53 2.83 23.46
N LEU A 213 7.11 1.59 23.79
CA LEU A 213 6.16 0.82 22.95
C LEU A 213 4.79 1.51 22.88
N GLU A 214 4.38 2.18 23.94
CA GLU A 214 3.16 2.99 23.98
C GLU A 214 3.26 4.16 22.99
N GLY A 215 4.37 4.88 22.98
CA GLY A 215 4.64 5.97 22.03
C GLY A 215 4.63 5.46 20.57
N ILE A 216 5.18 4.27 20.33
CA ILE A 216 5.13 3.61 19.01
C ILE A 216 3.69 3.27 18.63
N ALA A 217 2.88 2.77 19.56
CA ALA A 217 1.47 2.46 19.31
C ALA A 217 0.67 3.73 19.01
N ASP A 218 0.88 4.80 19.76
CA ASP A 218 0.21 6.10 19.55
C ASP A 218 0.56 6.69 18.18
N ALA A 219 1.85 6.71 17.83
CA ALA A 219 2.28 7.19 16.52
C ALA A 219 1.70 6.36 15.35
N LYS A 220 1.53 5.04 15.52
CA LYS A 220 0.89 4.21 14.50
C LYS A 220 -0.63 4.37 14.47
N ALA A 221 -1.26 4.65 15.61
CA ALA A 221 -2.68 4.94 15.71
C ALA A 221 -3.07 6.26 14.98
N GLU A 222 -2.10 7.15 14.67
CA GLU A 222 -2.32 8.32 13.82
C GLU A 222 -2.93 7.97 12.46
N ILE A 223 -2.73 6.73 11.97
CA ILE A 223 -3.34 6.25 10.72
C ILE A 223 -4.87 6.35 10.76
N PHE A 224 -5.47 6.28 11.93
CA PHE A 224 -6.92 6.37 12.11
C PHE A 224 -7.46 7.79 11.87
N GLU A 225 -6.61 8.81 11.97
CA GLU A 225 -7.02 10.21 11.78
C GLU A 225 -7.40 10.54 10.34
N GLY A 226 -6.84 9.82 9.37
CA GLY A 226 -7.16 10.00 7.96
C GLY A 226 -8.17 9.02 7.40
N LEU A 227 -8.76 8.14 8.23
CA LEU A 227 -9.80 7.21 7.76
C LEU A 227 -11.03 7.97 7.25
N GLU A 228 -11.50 7.56 6.07
CA GLU A 228 -12.77 8.06 5.51
C GLU A 228 -13.95 7.66 6.42
N PRO A 229 -15.05 8.43 6.41
CA PRO A 229 -16.24 8.10 7.20
C PRO A 229 -16.74 6.67 6.96
N GLY A 230 -16.99 5.92 8.03
CA GLY A 230 -17.36 4.51 7.94
C GLY A 230 -16.19 3.55 7.72
N GLY A 231 -14.96 4.07 7.77
CA GLY A 231 -13.74 3.27 7.63
C GLY A 231 -13.54 2.24 8.75
N VAL A 232 -12.65 1.28 8.47
CA VAL A 232 -12.38 0.13 9.34
C VAL A 232 -10.91 0.11 9.75
N ALA A 233 -10.64 -0.13 11.04
CA ALA A 233 -9.31 -0.38 11.58
C ALA A 233 -9.08 -1.89 11.75
N ILE A 234 -8.01 -2.41 11.15
CA ILE A 234 -7.56 -3.80 11.32
C ILE A 234 -6.35 -3.80 12.21
N ILE A 235 -6.45 -4.37 13.43
CA ILE A 235 -5.41 -4.29 14.46
C ILE A 235 -5.04 -5.67 15.03
N PRO A 236 -3.76 -5.87 15.47
CA PRO A 236 -3.29 -7.14 15.99
C PRO A 236 -3.81 -7.41 17.41
N ALA A 237 -4.64 -8.45 17.59
CA ALA A 237 -5.21 -8.87 18.88
C ALA A 237 -4.16 -9.39 19.87
N ASP A 238 -3.06 -9.94 19.35
CA ASP A 238 -1.98 -10.52 20.18
C ASP A 238 -0.98 -9.46 20.69
N SER A 239 -1.16 -8.19 20.28
CA SER A 239 -0.28 -7.10 20.70
C SER A 239 -0.52 -6.73 22.16
N PRO A 240 0.52 -6.53 22.98
CA PRO A 240 0.37 -5.92 24.31
C PRO A 240 -0.27 -4.52 24.27
N GLN A 241 -0.21 -3.85 23.12
CA GLN A 241 -0.80 -2.53 22.91
C GLN A 241 -2.22 -2.59 22.28
N PHE A 242 -2.86 -3.76 22.24
CA PHE A 242 -4.17 -3.94 21.63
C PHE A 242 -5.23 -3.00 22.19
N ASP A 243 -5.35 -2.93 23.52
CA ASP A 243 -6.36 -2.09 24.19
C ASP A 243 -6.12 -0.60 23.91
N ARG A 244 -4.86 -0.16 23.83
CA ARG A 244 -4.49 1.22 23.47
C ARG A 244 -4.92 1.55 22.04
N LEU A 245 -4.62 0.68 21.08
CA LEU A 245 -5.02 0.85 19.67
C LEU A 245 -6.54 0.83 19.53
N LYS A 246 -7.21 -0.08 20.24
CA LYS A 246 -8.67 -0.18 20.25
C LYS A 246 -9.30 1.10 20.83
N ALA A 247 -8.79 1.59 21.96
CA ALA A 247 -9.28 2.83 22.56
C ALA A 247 -9.12 4.04 21.63
N ALA A 248 -8.00 4.14 20.89
CA ALA A 248 -7.78 5.20 19.91
C ALA A 248 -8.78 5.13 18.73
N ALA A 249 -9.17 3.92 18.29
CA ALA A 249 -10.19 3.73 17.27
C ALA A 249 -11.60 4.02 17.81
N ASP A 250 -11.92 3.55 19.02
CA ASP A 250 -13.23 3.76 19.67
C ASP A 250 -13.53 5.26 19.90
N GLN A 251 -12.52 6.05 20.31
CA GLN A 251 -12.65 7.51 20.45
C GLN A 251 -13.09 8.20 19.15
N ARG A 252 -12.75 7.63 18.01
CA ARG A 252 -13.11 8.12 16.68
C ARG A 252 -14.33 7.41 16.09
N LYS A 253 -14.97 6.52 16.86
CA LYS A 253 -16.11 5.69 16.41
C LYS A 253 -15.80 4.83 15.18
N ILE A 254 -14.55 4.36 15.07
CA ILE A 254 -14.08 3.52 13.98
C ILE A 254 -14.41 2.07 14.30
N THR A 255 -14.95 1.34 13.33
CA THR A 255 -15.16 -0.10 13.43
C THR A 255 -13.82 -0.83 13.50
N VAL A 256 -13.62 -1.65 14.52
CA VAL A 256 -12.40 -2.43 14.72
C VAL A 256 -12.62 -3.88 14.29
N VAL A 257 -11.70 -4.40 13.48
CA VAL A 257 -11.56 -5.83 13.18
C VAL A 257 -10.19 -6.27 13.70
N SER A 258 -10.18 -7.17 14.66
CA SER A 258 -8.95 -7.68 15.25
C SER A 258 -8.52 -9.00 14.60
N PHE A 259 -7.21 -9.22 14.48
CA PHE A 259 -6.64 -10.46 13.96
C PHE A 259 -5.52 -10.98 14.85
N GLY A 260 -5.38 -12.28 14.93
CA GLY A 260 -4.33 -12.92 15.73
C GLY A 260 -4.69 -14.32 16.20
N ARG A 261 -3.96 -14.82 17.20
CA ARG A 261 -4.22 -16.11 17.87
C ARG A 261 -5.11 -15.96 19.11
N ALA A 262 -5.20 -14.75 19.65
CA ALA A 262 -6.00 -14.48 20.85
C ALA A 262 -7.45 -14.94 20.67
N ALA A 263 -8.05 -15.48 21.71
CA ALA A 263 -9.41 -16.03 21.64
C ALA A 263 -10.47 -14.98 21.30
N HIS A 264 -10.19 -13.72 21.58
CA HIS A 264 -11.07 -12.58 21.27
C HIS A 264 -10.87 -11.97 19.89
N ALA A 265 -9.92 -12.51 19.09
CA ALA A 265 -9.68 -12.00 17.74
C ALA A 265 -10.88 -12.28 16.81
N ASN A 266 -11.33 -11.26 16.05
CA ASN A 266 -12.40 -11.41 15.06
C ASN A 266 -11.97 -12.33 13.89
N VAL A 267 -10.70 -12.25 13.50
CA VAL A 267 -10.06 -13.15 12.54
C VAL A 267 -9.00 -13.94 13.30
N ARG A 268 -9.35 -15.15 13.71
CA ARG A 268 -8.49 -15.94 14.58
C ARG A 268 -7.67 -16.95 13.78
N LEU A 269 -6.35 -16.84 13.87
CA LEU A 269 -5.43 -17.84 13.34
C LEU A 269 -5.52 -19.13 14.16
N LEU A 270 -5.97 -20.20 13.53
CA LEU A 270 -6.08 -21.52 14.14
C LEU A 270 -4.78 -22.31 13.94
N ASP A 271 -4.28 -22.34 12.70
CA ASP A 271 -3.08 -23.09 12.36
C ASP A 271 -2.32 -22.46 11.19
N ALA A 272 -1.02 -22.71 11.12
CA ALA A 272 -0.17 -22.31 10.00
C ALA A 272 0.95 -23.34 9.82
N VAL A 273 0.88 -24.10 8.73
CA VAL A 273 1.86 -25.15 8.42
C VAL A 273 2.58 -24.85 7.11
N PRO A 274 3.83 -25.30 6.94
CA PRO A 274 4.52 -25.21 5.67
C PRO A 274 3.73 -25.92 4.56
N ALA A 275 3.58 -25.26 3.41
CA ALA A 275 2.90 -25.85 2.26
C ALA A 275 3.91 -26.59 1.35
N PRO A 276 3.55 -27.75 0.75
CA PRO A 276 4.35 -28.38 -0.28
C PRO A 276 4.63 -27.41 -1.44
N GLY A 277 5.90 -27.33 -1.87
CA GLY A 277 6.32 -26.40 -2.92
C GLY A 277 6.54 -24.96 -2.43
N GLY A 278 6.60 -24.76 -1.11
CA GLY A 278 6.89 -23.45 -0.48
C GLY A 278 5.65 -22.66 -0.10
N GLY A 279 5.84 -21.73 0.85
CA GLY A 279 4.77 -20.95 1.46
C GLY A 279 4.17 -21.63 2.68
N SER A 280 3.00 -21.19 3.09
CA SER A 280 2.27 -21.71 4.26
C SER A 280 0.81 -21.96 3.91
N LEU A 281 0.26 -23.02 4.47
CA LEU A 281 -1.18 -23.22 4.55
C LEU A 281 -1.65 -22.64 5.88
N VAL A 282 -2.50 -21.66 5.83
CA VAL A 282 -3.02 -20.94 6.99
C VAL A 282 -4.50 -21.28 7.15
N THR A 283 -4.88 -21.73 8.34
CA THR A 283 -6.28 -21.94 8.71
C THR A 283 -6.68 -20.87 9.70
N ALA A 284 -7.75 -20.14 9.38
CA ALA A 284 -8.27 -19.07 10.23
C ALA A 284 -9.79 -19.20 10.41
N ASP A 285 -10.26 -18.84 11.59
CA ASP A 285 -11.69 -18.65 11.87
C ASP A 285 -12.05 -17.19 11.55
N LEU A 286 -13.02 -17.02 10.65
CA LEU A 286 -13.52 -15.71 10.22
C LEU A 286 -14.84 -15.35 10.91
N GLY A 287 -15.24 -16.04 12.00
CA GLY A 287 -16.53 -15.88 12.67
C GLY A 287 -17.72 -16.45 11.87
N ARG A 288 -17.46 -17.06 10.71
CA ARG A 288 -18.42 -17.75 9.85
C ARG A 288 -18.00 -19.20 9.55
N GLY A 289 -17.07 -19.71 10.35
CA GLY A 289 -16.42 -21.01 10.17
C GLY A 289 -14.96 -20.89 9.72
N ALA A 290 -14.24 -22.00 9.82
CA ALA A 290 -12.82 -22.04 9.49
C ALA A 290 -12.61 -22.00 7.96
N SER A 291 -11.70 -21.16 7.53
CA SER A 291 -11.24 -21.06 6.13
C SER A 291 -9.76 -21.36 6.06
N ALA A 292 -9.34 -22.13 5.05
CA ALA A 292 -7.92 -22.40 4.78
C ALA A 292 -7.45 -21.60 3.56
N ILE A 293 -6.34 -20.91 3.72
CA ILE A 293 -5.73 -20.09 2.67
C ILE A 293 -4.29 -20.55 2.46
N ARG A 294 -3.92 -20.85 1.21
CA ARG A 294 -2.52 -21.07 0.85
C ARG A 294 -1.84 -19.74 0.63
N TRP A 295 -0.83 -19.44 1.44
CA TRP A 295 0.01 -18.28 1.30
C TRP A 295 1.27 -18.64 0.51
N PRO A 296 1.45 -18.18 -0.73
CA PRO A 296 2.64 -18.49 -1.50
C PRO A 296 3.85 -17.72 -0.95
N ASN A 297 4.98 -18.40 -0.81
CA ASN A 297 6.25 -17.80 -0.31
C ASN A 297 6.97 -17.01 -1.43
N ARG A 298 6.25 -16.23 -2.22
CA ARG A 298 6.83 -15.36 -3.24
C ARG A 298 6.68 -13.90 -2.84
N ALA A 299 7.46 -13.48 -1.85
CA ALA A 299 8.02 -12.15 -1.91
C ALA A 299 9.19 -12.23 -2.91
N ASN A 300 9.08 -11.61 -4.06
CA ASN A 300 10.18 -11.43 -5.03
C ASN A 300 11.20 -10.40 -4.52
N THR A 301 11.30 -10.25 -3.22
CA THR A 301 12.22 -9.39 -2.49
C THR A 301 13.16 -10.31 -1.74
N GLY A 302 14.15 -10.88 -2.35
CA GLY A 302 15.33 -11.59 -1.84
C GLY A 302 15.52 -11.92 -0.35
N SER A 303 14.53 -11.69 0.48
CA SER A 303 14.49 -12.00 1.90
C SER A 303 13.22 -12.79 2.23
N PRO A 304 13.34 -13.96 2.87
CA PRO A 304 12.19 -14.68 3.38
C PRO A 304 11.46 -13.76 4.38
N ILE A 305 10.14 -13.63 4.25
CA ILE A 305 9.33 -13.03 5.32
C ILE A 305 9.54 -13.90 6.55
N ARG A 306 10.42 -13.45 7.43
CA ARG A 306 10.54 -14.04 8.77
C ARG A 306 9.35 -13.53 9.55
N TRP A 307 8.39 -14.40 9.79
CA TRP A 307 7.47 -14.21 10.90
C TRP A 307 8.32 -14.01 12.15
N PRO A 308 7.98 -13.09 13.07
CA PRO A 308 8.68 -12.98 14.34
C PRO A 308 8.82 -14.39 14.92
N SER A 309 10.05 -14.79 15.28
CA SER A 309 10.31 -16.08 15.89
C SER A 309 9.57 -16.13 17.23
N TRP A 310 8.46 -16.83 17.24
CA TRP A 310 7.73 -17.11 18.47
C TRP A 310 8.60 -17.96 19.40
N PRO A 311 8.56 -17.75 20.72
CA PRO A 311 9.33 -18.54 21.67
C PRO A 311 9.08 -20.03 21.46
N GLN A 312 10.14 -20.84 21.53
CA GLN A 312 10.10 -22.31 21.32
C GLN A 312 9.14 -23.05 22.24
N SER A 313 8.67 -22.43 23.33
CA SER A 313 7.67 -22.98 24.24
C SER A 313 6.29 -23.25 23.66
N ALA A 314 5.97 -22.67 22.48
CA ALA A 314 4.68 -22.90 21.79
C ALA A 314 4.68 -24.11 20.82
N ARG A 315 5.75 -24.92 20.77
CA ARG A 315 5.87 -26.05 19.82
C ARG A 315 5.24 -27.36 20.31
N ARG A 316 4.52 -27.37 21.42
CA ARG A 316 3.76 -28.53 21.88
C ARG A 316 2.27 -28.26 21.75
N ALA A 317 1.72 -28.44 20.56
CA ALA A 317 0.30 -28.70 20.35
C ALA A 317 0.21 -30.01 19.59
N GLU A 318 -0.27 -31.02 20.30
CA GLU A 318 -0.53 -32.36 19.81
C GLU A 318 -1.50 -32.34 18.64
N THR A 319 -1.24 -33.19 17.67
CA THR A 319 -2.09 -33.50 16.51
C THR A 319 -3.51 -33.79 16.95
N TRP A 320 -4.44 -32.87 16.67
CA TRP A 320 -5.87 -33.15 16.73
C TRP A 320 -6.44 -33.17 15.31
N ALA A 321 -6.57 -34.37 14.75
CA ALA A 321 -7.37 -34.63 13.58
C ALA A 321 -8.73 -35.16 14.05
N PRO A 322 -9.87 -34.53 13.73
CA PRO A 322 -11.16 -35.15 13.98
C PRO A 322 -11.35 -36.33 13.02
N PRO A 323 -11.83 -37.48 13.49
CA PRO A 323 -12.07 -38.63 12.63
C PRO A 323 -13.32 -38.38 11.74
N GLY A 324 -13.17 -38.55 10.42
CA GLY A 324 -14.29 -38.90 9.55
C GLY A 324 -14.79 -37.86 8.57
N LEU A 325 -13.95 -37.12 7.84
CA LEU A 325 -14.39 -36.49 6.59
C LEU A 325 -13.40 -36.82 5.45
N PRO A 326 -13.88 -37.39 4.34
CA PRO A 326 -13.01 -37.71 3.20
C PRO A 326 -12.67 -36.45 2.43
N TRP A 327 -11.36 -36.21 2.23
CA TRP A 327 -10.83 -35.15 1.37
C TRP A 327 -11.17 -35.38 -0.09
N PRO A 328 -11.61 -34.38 -0.85
CA PRO A 328 -11.73 -34.52 -2.29
C PRO A 328 -10.32 -34.66 -2.90
N LYS A 329 -10.13 -35.76 -3.63
CA LYS A 329 -8.91 -36.02 -4.41
C LYS A 329 -8.80 -34.96 -5.50
N CYS A 330 -7.81 -34.08 -5.44
CA CYS A 330 -7.40 -33.30 -6.60
C CYS A 330 -6.80 -34.27 -7.64
N ARG A 331 -7.46 -34.42 -8.79
CA ARG A 331 -6.86 -35.00 -9.99
C ARG A 331 -5.85 -34.03 -10.58
N GLY A 332 -4.74 -34.55 -11.06
CA GLY A 332 -3.54 -33.94 -11.60
C GLY A 332 -3.72 -32.99 -12.77
#